data_2fa2df4b49408cbc555121b6f14c1822
#
_entry.id   2fa2df4b49408cbc555121b6f14c1822
#
_cell.length_a   1.000
_cell.length_b   1.000
_cell.length_c   1.000
_cell.angle_alpha   90.00
_cell.angle_beta   90.00
_cell.angle_gamma   90.00
#
_symmetry.space_group_name_H-M   'P 1'
#
loop_
_entity.id
_entity.type
_entity.pdbx_description
1 polymer ?
#
loop_
_entity_poly.entity_id
_entity_poly.type
_entity_poly.pdbx_seq_one_letter_code
_entity_poly.pdbx_strand_id
1 'polypeptide(L)'
;YELTGAYAAIANGGTYVTPKLYTRVTDSDGNVILDNTNPATRQVIKETTAFLLTSAMQDVVTSGTGARVNFGGMAIAGKTGTTTGPTDAWFVGYTPYYTAATWTGYDNNVDLNNAEDGVSKTLWRKVMKRVHEDLPNTQFPVPSGIVQVAVCSQSGKLPIPGLCDGSVYTEYFAEGTEPTESCDVHYQGEICAYDGLPASPDCPFKYTGVATMPLVEDPALQQGSTVIINNPDGTQTVSTPNTRSQCQHDATFFANPDYESVINQQQAEINARNAAAQPQTEE
;
A
#
# COMPACT_ATOMS: atom_id res chain seq x y z
N TYR A 1 2.43 1.56 25.71
CA TYR A 1 3.81 1.46 26.12
C TYR A 1 4.54 0.34 25.38
N GLU A 2 4.07 -0.92 25.44
CA GLU A 2 4.67 -2.07 24.76
C GLU A 2 4.64 -1.90 23.23
N LEU A 3 3.52 -1.47 22.67
CA LEU A 3 3.36 -1.21 21.23
C LEU A 3 4.35 -0.13 20.75
N THR A 4 4.52 0.95 21.52
CA THR A 4 5.50 1.99 21.20
C THR A 4 6.92 1.44 21.23
N GLY A 5 7.25 0.58 22.22
CA GLY A 5 8.52 -0.10 22.30
C GLY A 5 8.80 -1.05 21.12
N ALA A 6 7.79 -1.73 20.62
CA ALA A 6 7.90 -2.60 19.45
C ALA A 6 8.21 -1.80 18.18
N TYR A 7 7.49 -0.68 17.96
CA TYR A 7 7.76 0.21 16.81
C TYR A 7 9.12 0.92 16.95
N ALA A 8 9.51 1.28 18.18
CA ALA A 8 10.85 1.83 18.43
C ALA A 8 11.97 0.84 18.07
N ALA A 9 11.75 -0.48 18.24
CA ALA A 9 12.70 -1.49 17.80
C ALA A 9 12.86 -1.52 16.28
N ILE A 10 11.77 -1.36 15.52
CA ILE A 10 11.82 -1.26 14.05
C ILE A 10 12.57 0.02 13.65
N ALA A 11 12.21 1.16 14.24
CA ALA A 11 12.86 2.45 14.00
C ALA A 11 14.36 2.43 14.28
N ASN A 12 14.80 1.59 15.22
CA ASN A 12 16.18 1.43 15.67
C ASN A 12 16.87 0.23 14.99
N GLY A 13 16.62 -0.01 13.70
CA GLY A 13 17.29 -1.06 12.91
C GLY A 13 17.07 -2.46 13.46
N GLY A 14 15.92 -2.74 14.07
CA GLY A 14 15.58 -4.04 14.65
C GLY A 14 16.12 -4.28 16.05
N THR A 15 16.72 -3.28 16.69
CA THR A 15 17.22 -3.37 18.05
C THR A 15 16.19 -2.89 19.05
N TYR A 16 15.64 -3.80 19.85
CA TYR A 16 14.77 -3.47 20.96
C TYR A 16 15.60 -2.91 22.13
N VAL A 17 15.16 -1.76 22.62
CA VAL A 17 15.68 -1.13 23.85
C VAL A 17 14.59 -1.24 24.90
N THR A 18 14.91 -1.78 26.07
CA THR A 18 13.91 -1.89 27.16
C THR A 18 13.41 -0.48 27.53
N PRO A 19 12.11 -0.20 27.32
CA PRO A 19 11.55 1.09 27.68
C PRO A 19 11.70 1.37 29.17
N LYS A 20 11.87 2.64 29.54
CA LYS A 20 12.07 3.08 30.92
C LYS A 20 11.30 4.36 31.19
N LEU A 21 10.79 4.50 32.39
CA LEU A 21 10.05 5.66 32.86
C LEU A 21 10.95 6.68 33.59
N TYR A 22 12.18 6.27 33.95
CA TYR A 22 13.16 7.11 34.60
C TYR A 22 14.58 6.71 34.16
N THR A 23 15.48 7.65 34.14
CA THR A 23 16.91 7.41 33.83
C THR A 23 17.71 7.17 35.09
N ARG A 24 17.45 7.93 36.16
CA ARG A 24 18.18 7.83 37.43
C ARG A 24 17.28 8.28 38.57
N VAL A 25 17.40 7.61 39.71
CA VAL A 25 16.78 8.01 40.99
C VAL A 25 17.90 8.24 42.01
N THR A 26 17.87 9.39 42.66
CA THR A 26 18.82 9.76 43.73
C THR A 26 18.08 10.01 45.01
N ASP A 27 18.77 9.83 46.15
CA ASP A 27 18.30 10.28 47.47
C ASP A 27 18.50 11.81 47.64
N SER A 28 18.13 12.35 48.82
CA SER A 28 18.30 13.75 49.18
C SER A 28 19.75 14.21 49.22
N ASP A 29 20.68 13.31 49.41
CA ASP A 29 22.12 13.60 49.50
C ASP A 29 22.83 13.44 48.16
N GLY A 30 22.06 13.11 47.08
CA GLY A 30 22.58 12.93 45.70
C GLY A 30 23.14 11.56 45.40
N ASN A 31 23.07 10.58 46.34
CA ASN A 31 23.51 9.22 46.05
C ASN A 31 22.57 8.54 45.11
N VAL A 32 23.12 7.81 44.15
CA VAL A 32 22.33 7.08 43.15
C VAL A 32 21.72 5.83 43.78
N ILE A 33 20.37 5.77 43.80
CA ILE A 33 19.61 4.61 44.29
C ILE A 33 19.33 3.65 43.14
N LEU A 34 18.90 4.18 41.96
CA LEU A 34 18.62 3.41 40.75
C LEU A 34 19.26 4.12 39.55
N ASP A 35 19.89 3.34 38.68
CA ASP A 35 20.48 3.84 37.43
C ASP A 35 19.99 3.00 36.24
N ASN A 36 19.23 3.62 35.35
CA ASN A 36 18.74 3.08 34.09
C ASN A 36 19.34 3.84 32.89
N THR A 37 20.48 4.50 33.03
CA THR A 37 21.12 5.24 31.92
C THR A 37 21.50 4.31 30.78
N ASN A 38 21.86 3.06 31.09
CA ASN A 38 22.21 2.02 30.10
C ASN A 38 21.15 0.91 30.08
N PRO A 39 20.02 1.09 29.35
CA PRO A 39 19.00 0.08 29.29
C PRO A 39 19.49 -1.18 28.55
N ALA A 40 18.95 -2.35 28.89
CA ALA A 40 19.21 -3.57 28.16
C ALA A 40 18.71 -3.47 26.72
N THR A 41 19.54 -3.95 25.78
CA THR A 41 19.22 -3.97 24.35
C THR A 41 19.24 -5.40 23.82
N ARG A 42 18.44 -5.67 22.80
CA ARG A 42 18.39 -6.97 22.14
C ARG A 42 18.04 -6.80 20.66
N GLN A 43 18.81 -7.40 19.75
CA GLN A 43 18.42 -7.51 18.35
C GLN A 43 17.23 -8.46 18.23
N VAL A 44 16.10 -8.00 17.71
CA VAL A 44 14.84 -8.77 17.62
C VAL A 44 14.48 -9.14 16.20
N ILE A 45 14.86 -8.30 15.22
CA ILE A 45 14.74 -8.56 13.77
C ILE A 45 16.01 -8.09 13.08
N LYS A 46 16.27 -8.58 11.87
CA LYS A 46 17.43 -8.13 11.07
C LYS A 46 17.26 -6.66 10.70
N GLU A 47 18.38 -5.95 10.56
CA GLU A 47 18.38 -4.53 10.15
C GLU A 47 17.74 -4.34 8.77
N THR A 48 18.03 -5.23 7.82
CA THR A 48 17.39 -5.25 6.48
C THR A 48 15.88 -5.42 6.56
N THR A 49 15.39 -6.31 7.45
CA THR A 49 13.94 -6.51 7.66
C THR A 49 13.29 -5.26 8.27
N ALA A 50 13.96 -4.63 9.25
CA ALA A 50 13.49 -3.38 9.85
C ALA A 50 13.40 -2.25 8.81
N PHE A 51 14.39 -2.15 7.92
CA PHE A 51 14.42 -1.16 6.85
C PHE A 51 13.30 -1.38 5.82
N LEU A 52 13.11 -2.61 5.32
CA LEU A 52 12.04 -2.93 4.36
C LEU A 52 10.66 -2.64 4.94
N LEU A 53 10.44 -2.98 6.22
CA LEU A 53 9.19 -2.64 6.90
C LEU A 53 9.04 -1.12 7.08
N THR A 54 10.12 -0.40 7.34
CA THR A 54 10.13 1.07 7.42
C THR A 54 9.77 1.69 6.06
N SER A 55 10.34 1.18 4.96
CA SER A 55 10.02 1.61 3.60
C SER A 55 8.52 1.45 3.31
N ALA A 56 7.96 0.26 3.55
CA ALA A 56 6.53 0.01 3.37
C ALA A 56 5.65 0.91 4.25
N MET A 57 6.09 1.25 5.48
CA MET A 57 5.36 2.16 6.36
C MET A 57 5.54 3.64 5.98
N GLN A 58 6.56 4.01 5.22
CA GLN A 58 6.67 5.35 4.61
C GLN A 58 5.58 5.54 3.55
N ASP A 59 5.26 4.50 2.75
CA ASP A 59 4.19 4.57 1.75
C ASP A 59 2.81 4.79 2.38
N VAL A 60 2.57 4.25 3.57
CA VAL A 60 1.35 4.54 4.33
C VAL A 60 1.19 6.04 4.61
N VAL A 61 2.31 6.76 4.80
CA VAL A 61 2.33 8.20 5.11
C VAL A 61 2.39 9.06 3.85
N THR A 62 3.00 8.57 2.76
CA THR A 62 3.13 9.35 1.51
C THR A 62 1.86 9.29 0.67
N SER A 63 1.23 8.12 0.56
CA SER A 63 0.10 7.87 -0.34
C SER A 63 -1.03 7.02 0.27
N GLY A 64 -0.86 6.54 1.51
CA GLY A 64 -1.81 5.63 2.16
C GLY A 64 -2.68 6.29 3.23
N THR A 65 -3.23 5.45 4.12
CA THR A 65 -4.16 5.82 5.20
C THR A 65 -3.57 6.75 6.27
N GLY A 66 -2.24 6.88 6.29
CA GLY A 66 -1.48 7.76 7.18
C GLY A 66 -1.17 9.15 6.61
N ALA A 67 -1.57 9.50 5.40
CA ALA A 67 -1.15 10.73 4.72
C ALA A 67 -1.38 12.01 5.56
N ARG A 68 -2.41 12.03 6.43
CA ARG A 68 -2.73 13.15 7.33
C ARG A 68 -1.60 13.45 8.34
N VAL A 69 -0.74 12.50 8.70
CA VAL A 69 0.33 12.72 9.68
C VAL A 69 1.56 13.40 9.08
N ASN A 70 1.67 13.45 7.76
CA ASN A 70 2.79 14.09 7.09
C ASN A 70 2.85 15.59 7.43
N PHE A 71 3.99 16.06 7.92
CA PHE A 71 4.23 17.48 8.21
C PHE A 71 5.36 18.10 7.36
N GLY A 72 5.84 17.35 6.36
CA GLY A 72 6.80 17.80 5.35
C GLY A 72 8.27 17.77 5.80
N GLY A 73 9.16 17.48 4.86
CA GLY A 73 10.62 17.51 5.03
C GLY A 73 11.24 16.35 5.79
N MET A 74 10.64 15.92 6.90
CA MET A 74 11.09 14.79 7.71
C MET A 74 10.58 13.47 7.15
N ALA A 75 11.42 12.44 7.10
CA ALA A 75 10.98 11.07 6.81
C ALA A 75 10.11 10.54 7.96
N ILE A 76 8.95 10.01 7.61
CA ILE A 76 7.98 9.48 8.57
C ILE A 76 7.54 8.09 8.10
N ALA A 77 7.59 7.12 8.99
CA ALA A 77 7.04 5.80 8.80
C ALA A 77 5.99 5.52 9.88
N GLY A 78 4.90 4.82 9.53
CA GLY A 78 3.87 4.52 10.53
C GLY A 78 2.69 3.77 9.97
N LYS A 79 1.79 3.35 10.88
CA LYS A 79 0.62 2.55 10.53
C LYS A 79 -0.59 2.99 11.35
N THR A 80 -1.73 3.03 10.68
CA THR A 80 -3.04 3.18 11.30
C THR A 80 -3.53 1.84 11.84
N GLY A 81 -4.32 1.87 12.91
CA GLY A 81 -5.07 0.73 13.42
C GLY A 81 -6.50 1.15 13.74
N THR A 82 -7.47 0.37 13.29
CA THR A 82 -8.88 0.56 13.59
C THR A 82 -9.49 -0.81 13.91
N THR A 83 -10.26 -0.93 14.97
CA THR A 83 -10.95 -2.16 15.34
C THR A 83 -12.11 -2.46 14.40
N THR A 84 -12.55 -3.73 14.33
CA THR A 84 -13.63 -4.19 13.42
C THR A 84 -15.00 -3.52 13.73
N GLY A 85 -15.32 -3.15 14.93
CA GLY A 85 -16.28 -2.07 15.23
C GLY A 85 -15.40 -0.85 15.45
N PRO A 86 -15.62 0.31 14.85
CA PRO A 86 -14.68 1.44 14.89
C PRO A 86 -14.66 2.12 16.28
N THR A 87 -14.43 1.33 17.34
CA THR A 87 -14.38 1.77 18.74
C THR A 87 -13.02 2.32 19.14
N ASP A 88 -11.96 1.95 18.38
CA ASP A 88 -10.59 2.36 18.64
C ASP A 88 -9.90 2.81 17.36
N ALA A 89 -9.27 3.96 17.43
CA ALA A 89 -8.42 4.48 16.36
C ALA A 89 -7.00 4.73 16.86
N TRP A 90 -6.04 4.03 16.25
CA TRP A 90 -4.62 4.12 16.55
C TRP A 90 -3.84 4.75 15.42
N PHE A 91 -2.82 5.48 15.77
CA PHE A 91 -1.69 5.72 14.88
C PHE A 91 -0.39 5.52 15.66
N VAL A 92 0.48 4.66 15.15
CA VAL A 92 1.83 4.46 15.66
C VAL A 92 2.80 4.76 14.54
N GLY A 93 3.75 5.63 14.79
CA GLY A 93 4.73 6.04 13.79
C GLY A 93 5.99 6.59 14.41
N TYR A 94 6.99 6.76 13.56
CA TYR A 94 8.29 7.24 13.95
C TYR A 94 8.96 8.05 12.83
N THR A 95 9.94 8.79 13.24
CA THR A 95 10.94 9.45 12.40
C THR A 95 12.30 8.86 12.73
N PRO A 96 13.39 9.27 12.07
CA PRO A 96 14.74 8.87 12.49
C PRO A 96 15.12 9.32 13.92
N TYR A 97 14.32 10.18 14.56
CA TYR A 97 14.57 10.70 15.91
C TYR A 97 13.69 10.10 16.99
N TYR A 98 12.39 10.00 16.74
CA TYR A 98 11.40 9.70 17.78
C TYR A 98 10.34 8.73 17.29
N THR A 99 9.87 7.88 18.20
CA THR A 99 8.70 7.01 18.03
C THR A 99 7.58 7.49 18.96
N ALA A 100 6.36 7.52 18.44
CA ALA A 100 5.17 7.86 19.22
C ALA A 100 3.97 7.01 18.81
N ALA A 101 3.13 6.70 19.78
CA ALA A 101 1.82 6.08 19.57
C ALA A 101 0.72 7.00 20.11
N THR A 102 -0.38 7.09 19.39
CA THR A 102 -1.58 7.81 19.79
C THR A 102 -2.80 6.94 19.63
N TRP A 103 -3.71 7.03 20.57
CA TRP A 103 -4.96 6.30 20.61
C TRP A 103 -6.13 7.26 20.83
N THR A 104 -7.25 6.93 20.23
CA THR A 104 -8.53 7.56 20.45
C THR A 104 -9.59 6.48 20.60
N GLY A 105 -10.38 6.57 21.64
CA GLY A 105 -11.45 5.63 21.97
C GLY A 105 -12.18 6.03 23.22
N TYR A 106 -13.22 5.29 23.57
CA TYR A 106 -14.01 5.44 24.77
C TYR A 106 -13.85 4.23 25.69
N ASP A 107 -13.85 4.43 27.00
CA ASP A 107 -13.68 3.35 27.99
C ASP A 107 -14.80 2.30 27.91
N ASN A 108 -15.95 2.64 27.37
CA ASN A 108 -17.15 1.80 27.28
C ASN A 108 -17.48 1.30 25.86
N ASN A 109 -16.48 1.16 24.99
CA ASN A 109 -16.61 0.60 23.63
C ASN A 109 -17.72 1.23 22.77
N VAL A 110 -17.77 2.56 22.72
CA VAL A 110 -18.67 3.32 21.85
C VAL A 110 -18.01 3.51 20.49
N ASP A 111 -18.78 3.36 19.42
CA ASP A 111 -18.28 3.61 18.07
C ASP A 111 -17.83 5.04 17.88
N LEU A 112 -16.65 5.22 17.31
CA LEU A 112 -16.10 6.51 16.91
C LEU A 112 -16.82 7.01 15.65
N ASN A 113 -17.17 8.28 15.61
CA ASN A 113 -17.61 8.92 14.38
C ASN A 113 -16.42 9.30 13.49
N ASN A 114 -16.70 9.69 12.23
CA ASN A 114 -15.67 10.02 11.23
C ASN A 114 -14.70 11.13 11.67
N ALA A 115 -15.11 12.05 12.53
CA ALA A 115 -14.24 13.10 13.04
C ALA A 115 -13.30 12.56 14.12
N GLU A 116 -13.80 11.69 14.97
CA GLU A 116 -13.06 11.07 16.08
C GLU A 116 -12.03 10.07 15.59
N ASP A 117 -12.31 9.30 14.53
CA ASP A 117 -11.33 8.42 13.87
C ASP A 117 -10.06 9.17 13.45
N GLY A 118 -10.19 10.44 13.07
CA GLY A 118 -9.06 11.27 12.65
C GLY A 118 -8.22 11.87 13.78
N VAL A 119 -8.68 11.80 15.04
CA VAL A 119 -8.04 12.49 16.19
C VAL A 119 -6.67 11.93 16.49
N SER A 120 -6.49 10.60 16.51
CA SER A 120 -5.20 9.96 16.76
C SER A 120 -4.12 10.45 15.78
N LYS A 121 -4.42 10.48 14.48
CA LYS A 121 -3.51 10.97 13.42
C LYS A 121 -3.20 12.46 13.59
N THR A 122 -4.22 13.24 13.90
CA THR A 122 -4.07 14.70 14.09
C THR A 122 -3.24 15.03 15.32
N LEU A 123 -3.45 14.32 16.43
CA LEU A 123 -2.69 14.48 17.68
C LEU A 123 -1.23 14.10 17.45
N TRP A 124 -0.99 12.93 16.87
CA TRP A 124 0.37 12.47 16.54
C TRP A 124 1.12 13.52 15.71
N ARG A 125 0.50 14.00 14.63
CA ARG A 125 1.09 15.02 13.75
C ARG A 125 1.44 16.30 14.50
N LYS A 126 0.52 16.82 15.35
CA LYS A 126 0.75 18.05 16.09
C LYS A 126 1.91 17.93 17.08
N VAL A 127 1.95 16.82 17.83
CA VAL A 127 3.03 16.56 18.80
C VAL A 127 4.36 16.39 18.07
N MET A 128 4.41 15.49 17.08
CA MET A 128 5.65 15.20 16.37
C MET A 128 6.17 16.40 15.60
N LYS A 129 5.30 17.18 14.95
CA LYS A 129 5.73 18.41 14.29
C LYS A 129 6.42 19.35 15.28
N ARG A 130 5.85 19.52 16.49
CA ARG A 130 6.39 20.41 17.50
C ARG A 130 7.73 19.95 18.06
N VAL A 131 7.89 18.67 18.35
CA VAL A 131 9.16 18.15 18.89
C VAL A 131 10.28 18.08 17.84
N HIS A 132 9.96 18.33 16.55
CA HIS A 132 10.92 18.36 15.46
C HIS A 132 11.23 19.79 14.96
N GLU A 133 10.67 20.84 15.55
CA GLU A 133 10.84 22.22 15.05
C GLU A 133 12.31 22.63 14.87
N ASP A 134 13.18 22.20 15.80
CA ASP A 134 14.60 22.53 15.79
C ASP A 134 15.50 21.39 15.29
N LEU A 135 14.90 20.30 14.76
CA LEU A 135 15.67 19.17 14.26
C LEU A 135 15.83 19.23 12.73
N PRO A 136 17.04 18.94 12.20
CA PRO A 136 17.24 18.90 10.76
C PRO A 136 16.42 17.78 10.13
N ASN A 137 15.86 18.05 8.96
CA ASN A 137 15.18 17.03 8.16
C ASN A 137 16.18 15.93 7.77
N THR A 138 15.81 14.70 7.99
CA THR A 138 16.65 13.55 7.66
C THR A 138 15.82 12.37 7.16
N GLN A 139 16.50 11.46 6.47
CA GLN A 139 15.93 10.24 5.93
C GLN A 139 16.32 9.04 6.80
N PHE A 140 15.60 7.94 6.70
CA PHE A 140 16.01 6.69 7.33
C PHE A 140 17.28 6.17 6.65
N PRO A 141 18.28 5.73 7.42
CA PRO A 141 19.49 5.17 6.83
C PRO A 141 19.20 3.84 6.13
N VAL A 142 19.77 3.68 4.94
CA VAL A 142 19.71 2.41 4.21
C VAL A 142 20.86 1.52 4.71
N PRO A 143 20.56 0.36 5.32
CA PRO A 143 21.59 -0.53 5.82
C PRO A 143 22.31 -1.28 4.71
N SER A 144 23.49 -1.85 5.02
CA SER A 144 24.16 -2.80 4.15
C SER A 144 23.27 -4.03 3.91
N GLY A 145 23.37 -4.65 2.71
CA GLY A 145 22.52 -5.78 2.34
C GLY A 145 21.11 -5.40 1.86
N ILE A 146 20.87 -4.12 1.56
CA ILE A 146 19.72 -3.63 0.81
C ILE A 146 20.18 -3.24 -0.60
N VAL A 147 19.46 -3.74 -1.61
CA VAL A 147 19.62 -3.40 -3.01
C VAL A 147 18.37 -2.73 -3.56
N GLN A 148 18.54 -1.92 -4.60
CA GLN A 148 17.44 -1.29 -5.32
C GLN A 148 17.34 -1.92 -6.71
N VAL A 149 16.15 -2.36 -7.09
CA VAL A 149 15.88 -2.98 -8.39
C VAL A 149 14.64 -2.35 -9.01
N ALA A 150 14.73 -2.04 -10.32
CA ALA A 150 13.57 -1.62 -11.08
C ALA A 150 12.63 -2.81 -11.28
N VAL A 151 11.36 -2.65 -10.95
CA VAL A 151 10.34 -3.69 -11.07
C VAL A 151 9.09 -3.17 -11.78
N CYS A 152 8.35 -4.07 -12.37
CA CYS A 152 7.02 -3.77 -12.89
C CYS A 152 6.02 -3.66 -11.74
N SER A 153 5.29 -2.54 -11.66
CA SER A 153 4.31 -2.27 -10.59
C SER A 153 3.12 -3.23 -10.58
N GLN A 154 2.89 -3.94 -11.68
CA GLN A 154 1.77 -4.89 -11.80
C GLN A 154 2.16 -6.31 -11.38
N SER A 155 3.39 -6.74 -11.68
CA SER A 155 3.84 -8.11 -11.38
C SER A 155 4.84 -8.20 -10.22
N GLY A 156 5.48 -7.09 -9.84
CA GLY A 156 6.62 -7.11 -8.92
C GLY A 156 7.91 -7.73 -9.49
N LYS A 157 7.88 -8.19 -10.76
CA LYS A 157 9.01 -8.86 -11.45
C LYS A 157 9.83 -7.85 -12.27
N LEU A 158 10.93 -8.32 -12.87
CA LEU A 158 11.78 -7.46 -13.71
C LEU A 158 10.98 -6.92 -14.92
N PRO A 159 11.04 -5.63 -15.21
CA PRO A 159 10.27 -5.04 -16.30
C PRO A 159 10.80 -5.48 -17.66
N ILE A 160 9.90 -5.66 -18.61
CA ILE A 160 10.24 -5.90 -20.03
C ILE A 160 10.14 -4.57 -20.76
N PRO A 161 11.26 -4.07 -21.35
CA PRO A 161 11.26 -2.82 -22.13
C PRO A 161 10.24 -2.88 -23.26
N GLY A 162 9.50 -1.80 -23.46
CA GLY A 162 8.43 -1.71 -24.44
C GLY A 162 7.08 -2.31 -24.02
N LEU A 163 7.07 -3.21 -23.03
CA LEU A 163 5.82 -3.78 -22.48
C LEU A 163 5.42 -3.17 -21.12
N CYS A 164 6.39 -2.90 -20.27
CA CYS A 164 6.13 -2.37 -18.93
C CYS A 164 6.28 -0.84 -18.87
N ASP A 165 6.44 -0.16 -20.02
CA ASP A 165 6.65 1.28 -20.07
C ASP A 165 5.49 2.02 -19.38
N GLY A 166 5.82 2.91 -18.43
CA GLY A 166 4.84 3.58 -17.59
C GLY A 166 4.39 2.82 -16.34
N SER A 167 4.81 1.55 -16.19
CA SER A 167 4.51 0.70 -15.03
C SER A 167 5.79 0.23 -14.31
N VAL A 168 6.86 1.01 -14.38
CA VAL A 168 8.16 0.69 -13.76
C VAL A 168 8.41 1.64 -12.59
N TYR A 169 8.85 1.07 -11.45
CA TYR A 169 9.35 1.84 -10.32
C TYR A 169 10.53 1.11 -9.68
N THR A 170 11.27 1.82 -8.84
CA THR A 170 12.40 1.24 -8.10
C THR A 170 11.95 0.81 -6.72
N GLU A 171 12.21 -0.45 -6.35
CA GLU A 171 11.86 -1.04 -5.07
C GLU A 171 13.11 -1.52 -4.32
N TYR A 172 13.02 -1.60 -3.00
CA TYR A 172 14.07 -2.10 -2.12
C TYR A 172 13.89 -3.61 -1.85
N PHE A 173 15.02 -4.33 -1.87
CA PHE A 173 15.08 -5.76 -1.56
C PHE A 173 16.23 -6.04 -0.60
N ALA A 174 16.09 -7.06 0.25
CA ALA A 174 17.26 -7.65 0.88
C ALA A 174 18.08 -8.37 -0.19
N GLU A 175 19.38 -8.18 -0.20
CA GLU A 175 20.29 -8.80 -1.18
C GLU A 175 20.04 -10.31 -1.27
N GLY A 176 19.83 -10.81 -2.50
CA GLY A 176 19.49 -12.20 -2.80
C GLY A 176 17.98 -12.52 -2.73
N THR A 177 17.11 -11.52 -2.50
CA THR A 177 15.65 -11.70 -2.54
C THR A 177 14.98 -10.90 -3.66
N GLU A 178 15.75 -10.16 -4.45
CA GLU A 178 15.29 -9.43 -5.61
C GLU A 178 14.73 -10.38 -6.69
N PRO A 179 13.74 -9.94 -7.50
CA PRO A 179 13.16 -10.76 -8.53
C PRO A 179 14.19 -11.08 -9.62
N THR A 180 14.19 -12.33 -10.07
CA THR A 180 15.02 -12.83 -11.19
C THR A 180 14.22 -13.12 -12.43
N GLU A 181 12.90 -13.19 -12.32
CA GLU A 181 11.98 -13.46 -13.42
C GLU A 181 11.51 -12.17 -14.07
N SER A 182 11.31 -12.18 -15.39
CA SER A 182 10.70 -11.08 -16.12
C SER A 182 9.19 -11.03 -15.91
N CYS A 183 8.62 -9.83 -16.09
CA CYS A 183 7.19 -9.58 -16.02
C CYS A 183 6.40 -10.54 -16.91
N ASP A 184 5.36 -11.15 -16.36
CA ASP A 184 4.48 -12.12 -16.99
C ASP A 184 3.02 -11.66 -17.09
N VAL A 185 2.74 -10.41 -16.68
CA VAL A 185 1.39 -9.85 -16.72
C VAL A 185 1.17 -8.91 -17.91
N HIS A 186 2.23 -8.38 -18.52
CA HIS A 186 2.11 -7.57 -19.73
C HIS A 186 2.18 -8.46 -20.97
N TYR A 187 1.18 -8.31 -21.82
CA TYR A 187 1.03 -9.07 -23.07
C TYR A 187 1.02 -8.12 -24.26
N GLN A 188 1.80 -8.45 -25.30
CA GLN A 188 1.77 -7.76 -26.58
C GLN A 188 1.15 -8.67 -27.65
N GLY A 189 0.10 -8.18 -28.29
CA GLY A 189 -0.59 -8.94 -29.34
C GLY A 189 -1.93 -8.37 -29.72
N GLU A 190 -2.82 -9.23 -30.21
CA GLU A 190 -4.21 -8.85 -30.48
C GLU A 190 -4.99 -8.76 -29.17
N ILE A 191 -5.60 -7.61 -28.95
CA ILE A 191 -6.34 -7.25 -27.73
C ILE A 191 -7.76 -6.91 -28.10
N CYS A 192 -8.72 -7.33 -27.29
CA CYS A 192 -10.11 -6.95 -27.43
C CYS A 192 -10.34 -5.54 -26.90
N ALA A 193 -10.82 -4.62 -27.72
CA ALA A 193 -11.12 -3.24 -27.32
C ALA A 193 -12.28 -3.13 -26.31
N TYR A 194 -13.07 -4.17 -26.13
CA TYR A 194 -14.20 -4.18 -25.19
C TYR A 194 -13.74 -4.41 -23.74
N ASP A 195 -13.00 -5.48 -23.47
CA ASP A 195 -12.60 -5.90 -22.13
C ASP A 195 -11.10 -5.76 -21.82
N GLY A 196 -10.29 -5.37 -22.82
CA GLY A 196 -8.84 -5.16 -22.66
C GLY A 196 -8.01 -6.44 -22.53
N LEU A 197 -8.61 -7.61 -22.71
CA LEU A 197 -7.93 -8.91 -22.62
C LEU A 197 -7.35 -9.33 -23.98
N PRO A 198 -6.41 -10.31 -24.01
CA PRO A 198 -6.02 -10.95 -25.25
C PRO A 198 -7.24 -11.39 -26.05
N ALA A 199 -7.28 -11.02 -27.31
CA ALA A 199 -8.42 -11.28 -28.17
C ALA A 199 -8.51 -12.79 -28.50
N SER A 200 -9.72 -13.34 -28.43
CA SER A 200 -9.98 -14.68 -28.97
C SER A 200 -9.87 -14.67 -30.51
N PRO A 201 -9.69 -15.83 -31.17
CA PRO A 201 -9.58 -15.90 -32.63
C PRO A 201 -10.72 -15.24 -33.37
N ASP A 202 -11.94 -15.27 -32.84
CA ASP A 202 -13.16 -14.79 -33.45
C ASP A 202 -13.59 -13.40 -32.94
N CYS A 203 -12.81 -12.76 -32.07
CA CYS A 203 -13.16 -11.46 -31.50
C CYS A 203 -13.33 -10.37 -32.57
N PRO A 204 -14.48 -9.68 -32.65
CA PRO A 204 -14.73 -8.66 -33.65
C PRO A 204 -14.09 -7.30 -33.35
N PHE A 205 -13.58 -7.11 -32.11
CA PHE A 205 -13.05 -5.83 -31.62
C PHE A 205 -11.53 -5.85 -31.43
N LYS A 206 -10.80 -6.52 -32.33
CA LYS A 206 -9.34 -6.67 -32.22
C LYS A 206 -8.59 -5.42 -32.60
N TYR A 207 -7.54 -5.14 -31.81
CA TYR A 207 -6.47 -4.22 -32.20
C TYR A 207 -5.13 -4.75 -31.69
N THR A 208 -4.03 -4.32 -32.28
CA THR A 208 -2.68 -4.69 -31.82
C THR A 208 -2.22 -3.68 -30.77
N GLY A 209 -1.79 -4.15 -29.61
CA GLY A 209 -1.35 -3.29 -28.51
C GLY A 209 -0.71 -4.07 -27.37
N VAL A 210 -0.57 -3.40 -26.22
CA VAL A 210 -0.12 -3.98 -24.95
C VAL A 210 -1.31 -4.00 -23.99
N ALA A 211 -1.56 -5.15 -23.37
CA ALA A 211 -2.55 -5.33 -22.32
C ALA A 211 -1.90 -5.84 -21.03
N THR A 212 -2.56 -5.59 -19.91
CA THR A 212 -2.20 -6.18 -18.62
C THR A 212 -3.11 -7.38 -18.36
N MET A 213 -2.50 -8.56 -18.20
CA MET A 213 -3.22 -9.75 -17.81
C MET A 213 -3.60 -9.67 -16.33
N PRO A 214 -4.82 -10.05 -15.94
CA PRO A 214 -5.16 -10.12 -14.53
C PRO A 214 -4.29 -11.21 -13.85
N LEU A 215 -3.64 -10.85 -12.75
CA LEU A 215 -2.98 -11.82 -11.87
C LEU A 215 -4.06 -12.64 -11.16
N VAL A 216 -4.17 -13.91 -11.52
CA VAL A 216 -5.07 -14.85 -10.85
C VAL A 216 -4.22 -15.75 -9.96
N GLU A 217 -3.76 -15.21 -8.82
CA GLU A 217 -3.00 -15.98 -7.84
C GLU A 217 -3.88 -16.68 -6.80
N ASP A 218 -5.12 -16.20 -6.58
CA ASP A 218 -6.03 -16.79 -5.60
C ASP A 218 -6.96 -17.83 -6.25
N PRO A 219 -6.84 -19.13 -5.90
CA PRO A 219 -7.76 -20.16 -6.37
C PRO A 219 -9.23 -19.89 -6.01
N ALA A 220 -9.51 -19.14 -4.95
CA ALA A 220 -10.87 -18.74 -4.58
C ALA A 220 -11.44 -17.70 -5.55
N LEU A 221 -10.62 -16.86 -6.16
CA LEU A 221 -11.02 -15.92 -7.20
C LEU A 221 -11.25 -16.62 -8.55
N GLN A 222 -10.64 -17.78 -8.77
CA GLN A 222 -10.85 -18.60 -9.99
C GLN A 222 -12.25 -19.24 -10.06
N GLN A 223 -12.98 -19.32 -8.95
CA GLN A 223 -14.29 -19.96 -8.86
C GLN A 223 -15.48 -19.00 -8.97
N GLY A 224 -15.32 -17.84 -9.57
CA GLY A 224 -16.41 -16.88 -9.77
C GLY A 224 -16.86 -16.18 -8.48
N SER A 225 -15.97 -16.02 -7.53
CA SER A 225 -16.22 -15.27 -6.30
C SER A 225 -16.63 -13.84 -6.63
N THR A 226 -17.81 -13.47 -6.20
CA THR A 226 -18.34 -12.12 -6.37
C THR A 226 -17.72 -11.21 -5.31
N VAL A 227 -17.00 -10.18 -5.74
CA VAL A 227 -16.47 -9.15 -4.83
C VAL A 227 -17.49 -8.03 -4.74
N ILE A 228 -17.97 -7.77 -3.52
CA ILE A 228 -18.85 -6.62 -3.25
C ILE A 228 -17.94 -5.43 -2.92
N ILE A 229 -17.95 -4.44 -3.79
CA ILE A 229 -17.22 -3.18 -3.57
C ILE A 229 -18.22 -2.19 -2.97
N ASN A 230 -17.98 -1.75 -1.74
CA ASN A 230 -18.73 -0.68 -1.12
C ASN A 230 -18.18 0.66 -1.64
N ASN A 231 -18.98 1.38 -2.40
CA ASN A 231 -18.61 2.67 -2.95
C ASN A 231 -18.69 3.79 -1.87
N PRO A 232 -17.93 4.88 -2.01
CA PRO A 232 -17.96 6.00 -1.08
C PRO A 232 -19.33 6.70 -0.96
N ASP A 233 -20.21 6.51 -1.95
CA ASP A 233 -21.58 7.06 -1.99
C ASP A 233 -22.62 6.16 -1.28
N GLY A 234 -22.19 5.06 -0.66
CA GLY A 234 -23.04 4.09 0.03
C GLY A 234 -23.69 3.06 -0.90
N THR A 235 -23.41 3.07 -2.21
CA THR A 235 -23.86 2.02 -3.13
C THR A 235 -22.90 0.83 -3.11
N GLN A 236 -23.42 -0.34 -3.47
CA GLN A 236 -22.63 -1.56 -3.63
C GLN A 236 -22.49 -1.90 -5.11
N THR A 237 -21.24 -2.03 -5.58
CA THR A 237 -20.97 -2.59 -6.90
C THR A 237 -20.56 -4.05 -6.74
N VAL A 238 -21.28 -4.91 -7.42
CA VAL A 238 -20.94 -6.35 -7.50
C VAL A 238 -19.97 -6.49 -8.67
N SER A 239 -18.72 -6.81 -8.40
CA SER A 239 -17.71 -7.09 -9.41
C SER A 239 -17.37 -8.57 -9.37
N THR A 240 -17.49 -9.24 -10.50
CA THR A 240 -16.91 -10.57 -10.67
C THR A 240 -15.51 -10.36 -11.24
N PRO A 241 -14.44 -10.76 -10.52
CA PRO A 241 -13.09 -10.66 -11.07
C PRO A 241 -13.04 -11.32 -12.44
N ASN A 242 -12.46 -10.65 -13.41
CA ASN A 242 -12.28 -11.23 -14.74
C ASN A 242 -11.14 -12.26 -14.67
N THR A 243 -11.51 -13.52 -14.47
CA THR A 243 -10.57 -14.66 -14.38
C THR A 243 -10.20 -15.23 -15.74
N ARG A 244 -10.65 -14.61 -16.83
CA ARG A 244 -10.42 -15.12 -18.18
C ARG A 244 -9.03 -14.75 -18.67
N SER A 245 -8.33 -15.69 -19.22
CA SER A 245 -7.04 -15.48 -19.94
C SER A 245 -7.23 -14.87 -21.34
N GLN A 246 -8.45 -14.86 -21.86
CA GLN A 246 -8.85 -14.27 -23.15
C GLN A 246 -10.20 -13.57 -23.04
N CYS A 247 -10.51 -12.74 -24.03
CA CYS A 247 -11.79 -12.03 -24.09
C CYS A 247 -12.98 -13.00 -24.23
N GLN A 248 -14.17 -12.49 -23.93
CA GLN A 248 -15.41 -13.29 -23.91
C GLN A 248 -15.92 -13.71 -25.29
N HIS A 249 -15.37 -13.19 -26.39
CA HIS A 249 -15.84 -13.43 -27.76
C HIS A 249 -15.31 -14.77 -28.30
N ASP A 250 -15.64 -15.85 -27.64
CA ASP A 250 -15.31 -17.23 -27.97
C ASP A 250 -16.49 -17.95 -28.66
N ALA A 251 -16.30 -19.20 -29.03
CA ALA A 251 -17.33 -20.00 -29.67
C ALA A 251 -18.62 -20.11 -28.84
N THR A 252 -18.52 -20.06 -27.51
CA THR A 252 -19.69 -20.10 -26.61
C THR A 252 -20.48 -18.79 -26.69
N PHE A 253 -19.78 -17.67 -26.80
CA PHE A 253 -20.43 -16.36 -27.00
C PHE A 253 -21.24 -16.34 -28.30
N PHE A 254 -20.66 -16.80 -29.41
CA PHE A 254 -21.32 -16.81 -30.73
C PHE A 254 -22.40 -17.90 -30.86
N ALA A 255 -22.45 -18.87 -29.96
CA ALA A 255 -23.55 -19.82 -29.89
C ALA A 255 -24.82 -19.24 -29.27
N ASN A 256 -24.75 -18.06 -28.63
CA ASN A 256 -25.91 -17.37 -28.09
C ASN A 256 -26.71 -16.74 -29.26
N PRO A 257 -28.01 -17.00 -29.42
CA PRO A 257 -28.83 -16.45 -30.52
C PRO A 257 -28.90 -14.91 -30.50
N ASP A 258 -28.68 -14.27 -29.36
CA ASP A 258 -28.72 -12.81 -29.21
C ASP A 258 -27.36 -12.11 -29.36
N TYR A 259 -26.30 -12.84 -29.79
CA TYR A 259 -24.93 -12.32 -29.81
C TYR A 259 -24.79 -11.05 -30.66
N GLU A 260 -25.53 -10.88 -31.76
CA GLU A 260 -25.47 -9.69 -32.62
C GLU A 260 -25.95 -8.42 -31.86
N SER A 261 -26.99 -8.56 -31.05
CA SER A 261 -27.48 -7.45 -30.21
C SER A 261 -26.45 -7.05 -29.17
N VAL A 262 -25.77 -8.02 -28.57
CA VAL A 262 -24.71 -7.79 -27.58
C VAL A 262 -23.50 -7.11 -28.23
N ILE A 263 -23.06 -7.55 -29.42
CA ILE A 263 -21.96 -6.92 -30.17
C ILE A 263 -22.29 -5.46 -30.50
N ASN A 264 -23.50 -5.17 -30.95
CA ASN A 264 -23.90 -3.80 -31.27
C ASN A 264 -23.88 -2.89 -30.01
N GLN A 265 -24.32 -3.41 -28.87
CA GLN A 265 -24.24 -2.68 -27.61
C GLN A 265 -22.77 -2.42 -27.21
N GLN A 266 -21.92 -3.45 -27.28
CA GLN A 266 -20.50 -3.34 -26.93
C GLN A 266 -19.75 -2.35 -27.85
N GLN A 267 -20.07 -2.36 -29.15
CA GLN A 267 -19.51 -1.36 -30.08
C GLN A 267 -19.92 0.05 -29.72
N ALA A 268 -21.16 0.26 -29.29
CA ALA A 268 -21.63 1.57 -28.84
C ALA A 268 -20.89 2.03 -27.58
N GLU A 269 -20.63 1.13 -26.64
CA GLU A 269 -19.87 1.39 -25.41
C GLU A 269 -18.40 1.73 -25.72
N ILE A 270 -17.75 1.00 -26.65
CA ILE A 270 -16.39 1.30 -27.12
C ILE A 270 -16.35 2.72 -27.71
N ASN A 271 -17.29 3.05 -28.59
CA ASN A 271 -17.37 4.35 -29.24
C ASN A 271 -17.56 5.48 -28.22
N ALA A 272 -18.42 5.28 -27.20
CA ALA A 272 -18.64 6.25 -26.13
C ALA A 272 -17.38 6.47 -25.28
N ARG A 273 -16.65 5.41 -24.93
CA ARG A 273 -15.35 5.51 -24.22
C ARG A 273 -14.31 6.28 -25.04
N ASN A 274 -14.19 5.98 -26.33
CA ASN A 274 -13.24 6.66 -27.21
C ASN A 274 -13.57 8.14 -27.38
N ALA A 275 -14.85 8.50 -27.46
CA ALA A 275 -15.30 9.90 -27.53
C ALA A 275 -14.98 10.66 -26.22
N ALA A 276 -15.17 10.02 -25.07
CA ALA A 276 -14.86 10.62 -23.77
C ALA A 276 -13.36 10.79 -23.52
N ALA A 277 -12.52 9.96 -24.15
CA ALA A 277 -11.05 10.00 -24.02
C ALA A 277 -10.40 11.08 -24.92
N GLN A 278 -11.12 11.70 -25.85
CA GLN A 278 -10.59 12.79 -26.66
C GLN A 278 -10.53 14.08 -25.81
N PRO A 279 -9.39 14.79 -25.78
CA PRO A 279 -9.30 16.07 -25.08
C PRO A 279 -10.32 17.04 -25.70
N GLN A 280 -11.15 17.63 -24.86
CA GLN A 280 -12.02 18.73 -25.28
C GLN A 280 -11.10 19.87 -25.72
N THR A 281 -11.05 20.12 -27.03
CA THR A 281 -10.45 21.34 -27.54
C THR A 281 -11.37 22.49 -27.13
N GLU A 282 -10.98 23.24 -26.10
CA GLU A 282 -11.61 24.53 -25.80
C GLU A 282 -11.37 25.46 -26.97
N GLU A 283 -12.45 25.91 -27.58
CA GLU A 283 -12.46 27.06 -28.50
C GLU A 283 -12.35 28.38 -27.73
#